data_7e3632cc6541e7c56a90838b0a3f96d8
#
_entry.id   7e3632cc6541e7c56a90838b0a3f96d8
#
_cell.length_a   1.000
_cell.length_b   1.000
_cell.length_c   1.000
_cell.angle_alpha   90.00
_cell.angle_beta   90.00
_cell.angle_gamma   90.00
#
_symmetry.space_group_name_H-M   'P 1'
#
loop_
_entity.id
_entity.type
_entity.pdbx_description
1 polymer ?
#
loop_
_entity_poly.entity_id
_entity_poly.type
_entity_poly.pdbx_seq_one_letter_code
_entity_poly.pdbx_strand_id
1 'polypeptide(L)'
;MSDDVESLVNFFIGLFGGAAKEVVIFIISLMPILELRGGLLAASLLHVEYIRAAMICVIGNVLPIPFVLLFLEKILDLFEKWKITKKVVVWLEKKVDNKREQIDKYGYLGLALFVGIPLPGTGAWTGSLLAVMLGMNKKKSFLFILIGVLMAAIIMSILSYGILGSIL
;
A
#
# COMPACT_ATOMS: atom_id res chain seq x y z
N MET A 1 19.33 13.56 -8.27
CA MET A 1 18.10 12.82 -7.81
C MET A 1 16.94 12.94 -8.82
N SER A 2 16.78 14.05 -9.53
CA SER A 2 15.85 14.20 -10.66
C SER A 2 16.26 13.35 -11.87
N ASP A 3 17.55 13.39 -12.23
CA ASP A 3 18.08 12.72 -13.43
C ASP A 3 17.99 11.19 -13.38
N ASP A 4 18.15 10.59 -12.19
CA ASP A 4 18.02 9.13 -12.01
C ASP A 4 16.56 8.68 -12.13
N VAL A 5 15.61 9.49 -11.64
CA VAL A 5 14.18 9.20 -11.77
C VAL A 5 13.72 9.36 -13.21
N GLU A 6 14.18 10.40 -13.91
CA GLU A 6 13.91 10.60 -15.33
C GLU A 6 14.50 9.50 -16.19
N SER A 7 15.71 9.04 -15.90
CA SER A 7 16.34 7.91 -16.59
C SER A 7 15.57 6.63 -16.41
N LEU A 8 15.11 6.32 -15.19
CA LEU A 8 14.27 5.16 -14.89
C LEU A 8 12.92 5.24 -15.63
N VAL A 9 12.28 6.40 -15.57
CA VAL A 9 10.99 6.62 -16.26
C VAL A 9 11.16 6.46 -17.78
N ASN A 10 12.18 7.05 -18.37
CA ASN A 10 12.46 6.95 -19.79
C ASN A 10 12.82 5.50 -20.23
N PHE A 11 13.55 4.77 -19.38
CA PHE A 11 13.80 3.35 -19.60
C PHE A 11 12.52 2.53 -19.66
N PHE A 12 11.60 2.73 -18.71
CA PHE A 12 10.30 2.06 -18.69
C PHE A 12 9.40 2.50 -19.83
N ILE A 13 9.40 3.78 -20.21
CA ILE A 13 8.67 4.30 -21.38
C ILE A 13 9.19 3.64 -22.67
N GLY A 14 10.50 3.47 -22.81
CA GLY A 14 11.09 2.78 -23.95
C GLY A 14 10.73 1.30 -24.03
N LEU A 15 10.57 0.63 -22.89
CA LEU A 15 10.22 -0.80 -22.82
C LEU A 15 8.74 -1.08 -23.12
N PHE A 16 7.83 -0.21 -22.71
CA PHE A 16 6.39 -0.47 -22.70
C PHE A 16 5.55 0.43 -23.65
N GLY A 17 6.18 1.39 -24.32
CA GLY A 17 5.46 2.29 -25.24
C GLY A 17 4.43 3.19 -24.55
N GLY A 18 3.30 3.45 -25.20
CA GLY A 18 2.28 4.38 -24.68
C GLY A 18 1.57 3.96 -23.40
N ALA A 19 1.58 2.66 -23.04
CA ALA A 19 1.03 2.14 -21.81
C ALA A 19 2.03 2.15 -20.61
N ALA A 20 3.24 2.68 -20.84
CA ALA A 20 4.33 2.63 -19.86
C ALA A 20 3.99 3.35 -18.55
N LYS A 21 3.33 4.51 -18.63
CA LYS A 21 2.98 5.30 -17.44
C LYS A 21 2.02 4.56 -16.52
N GLU A 22 0.99 3.96 -17.09
CA GLU A 22 0.00 3.17 -16.35
C GLU A 22 0.62 1.93 -15.72
N VAL A 23 1.50 1.24 -16.42
CA VAL A 23 2.23 0.07 -15.88
C VAL A 23 3.16 0.49 -14.74
N VAL A 24 3.87 1.60 -14.88
CA VAL A 24 4.75 2.13 -13.82
C VAL A 24 3.96 2.45 -12.56
N ILE A 25 2.87 3.21 -12.65
CA ILE A 25 2.06 3.56 -11.48
C ILE A 25 1.37 2.33 -10.86
N PHE A 26 0.99 1.35 -11.66
CA PHE A 26 0.45 0.08 -11.17
C PHE A 26 1.50 -0.68 -10.35
N ILE A 27 2.73 -0.84 -10.89
CA ILE A 27 3.83 -1.52 -10.20
C ILE A 27 4.19 -0.79 -8.89
N ILE A 28 4.29 0.53 -8.92
CA ILE A 28 4.56 1.33 -7.72
C ILE A 28 3.48 1.09 -6.66
N SER A 29 2.21 1.07 -7.08
CA SER A 29 1.08 0.86 -6.17
C SER A 29 1.02 -0.55 -5.60
N LEU A 30 1.57 -1.53 -6.31
CA LEU A 30 1.69 -2.93 -5.88
C LEU A 30 2.77 -3.10 -4.79
N MET A 31 3.79 -2.23 -4.77
CA MET A 31 4.94 -2.38 -3.87
C MET A 31 4.56 -2.06 -2.40
N PRO A 32 5.06 -2.86 -1.42
CA PRO A 32 4.66 -2.74 -0.02
C PRO A 32 5.15 -1.47 0.69
N ILE A 33 6.06 -0.69 0.10
CA ILE A 33 6.62 0.53 0.70
C ILE A 33 5.91 1.77 0.16
N LEU A 34 5.73 1.82 -1.16
CA LEU A 34 5.21 2.99 -1.87
C LEU A 34 3.69 2.98 -1.93
N GLU A 35 3.12 1.81 -2.19
CA GLU A 35 1.66 1.59 -2.23
C GLU A 35 0.91 2.59 -3.15
N LEU A 36 -0.39 2.71 -2.97
CA LEU A 36 -1.25 3.69 -3.64
C LEU A 36 -0.70 5.13 -3.54
N ARG A 37 -0.04 5.47 -2.44
CA ARG A 37 0.47 6.83 -2.18
C ARG A 37 1.57 7.21 -3.16
N GLY A 38 2.55 6.32 -3.30
CA GLY A 38 3.62 6.49 -4.28
C GLY A 38 3.09 6.44 -5.72
N GLY A 39 2.13 5.56 -5.99
CA GLY A 39 1.48 5.46 -7.29
C GLY A 39 0.78 6.74 -7.72
N LEU A 40 -0.02 7.36 -6.85
CA LEU A 40 -0.72 8.62 -7.15
C LEU A 40 0.23 9.83 -7.28
N LEU A 41 1.28 9.89 -6.46
CA LEU A 41 2.32 10.90 -6.62
C LEU A 41 3.04 10.75 -7.97
N ALA A 42 3.45 9.54 -8.32
CA ALA A 42 4.08 9.25 -9.61
C ALA A 42 3.14 9.55 -10.79
N ALA A 43 1.85 9.23 -10.64
CA ALA A 43 0.83 9.50 -11.66
C ALA A 43 0.67 11.01 -11.94
N SER A 44 0.66 11.83 -10.89
CA SER A 44 0.61 13.29 -11.02
C SER A 44 1.83 13.82 -11.75
N LEU A 45 3.05 13.37 -11.38
CA LEU A 45 4.30 13.76 -12.04
C LEU A 45 4.38 13.29 -13.49
N LEU A 46 3.80 12.15 -13.82
CA LEU A 46 3.74 11.59 -15.18
C LEU A 46 2.59 12.17 -16.02
N HIS A 47 1.82 13.11 -15.46
CA HIS A 47 0.65 13.70 -16.11
C HIS A 47 -0.37 12.64 -16.60
N VAL A 48 -0.59 11.59 -15.78
CA VAL A 48 -1.67 10.62 -16.03
C VAL A 48 -2.98 11.22 -15.56
N GLU A 49 -4.03 11.06 -16.35
CA GLU A 49 -5.36 11.58 -16.02
C GLU A 49 -5.85 11.02 -14.68
N TYR A 50 -6.39 11.89 -13.83
CA TYR A 50 -6.71 11.64 -12.43
C TYR A 50 -7.57 10.38 -12.19
N ILE A 51 -8.70 10.24 -12.90
CA ILE A 51 -9.62 9.11 -12.68
C ILE A 51 -8.95 7.80 -13.05
N ARG A 52 -8.23 7.78 -14.18
CA ARG A 52 -7.47 6.62 -14.65
C ARG A 52 -6.37 6.24 -13.66
N ALA A 53 -5.61 7.22 -13.19
CA ALA A 53 -4.57 7.01 -12.19
C ALA A 53 -5.12 6.44 -10.88
N ALA A 54 -6.22 7.00 -10.36
CA ALA A 54 -6.86 6.54 -9.15
C ALA A 54 -7.33 5.08 -9.27
N MET A 55 -7.97 4.70 -10.36
CA MET A 55 -8.40 3.32 -10.60
C MET A 55 -7.22 2.35 -10.65
N ILE A 56 -6.17 2.67 -11.40
CA ILE A 56 -4.99 1.81 -11.54
C ILE A 56 -4.29 1.64 -10.20
N CYS A 57 -4.09 2.75 -9.46
CA CYS A 57 -3.41 2.72 -8.17
C CYS A 57 -4.22 1.95 -7.11
N VAL A 58 -5.55 2.10 -7.07
CA VAL A 58 -6.42 1.34 -6.18
C VAL A 58 -6.34 -0.15 -6.51
N ILE A 59 -6.47 -0.53 -7.77
CA ILE A 59 -6.37 -1.94 -8.19
C ILE A 59 -5.00 -2.52 -7.83
N GLY A 60 -3.91 -1.81 -8.14
CA GLY A 60 -2.55 -2.25 -7.81
C GLY A 60 -2.34 -2.45 -6.31
N ASN A 61 -2.90 -1.58 -5.48
CA ASN A 61 -2.76 -1.67 -4.02
C ASN A 61 -3.67 -2.73 -3.39
N VAL A 62 -4.85 -2.97 -3.96
CA VAL A 62 -5.81 -3.97 -3.45
C VAL A 62 -5.43 -5.39 -3.83
N LEU A 63 -4.82 -5.59 -4.99
CA LEU A 63 -4.50 -6.90 -5.56
C LEU A 63 -3.67 -7.80 -4.62
N PRO A 64 -2.64 -7.35 -3.91
CA PRO A 64 -1.87 -8.20 -3.00
C PRO A 64 -2.59 -8.51 -1.67
N ILE A 65 -3.60 -7.74 -1.25
CA ILE A 65 -4.24 -7.85 0.06
C ILE A 65 -4.80 -9.27 0.32
N PRO A 66 -5.57 -9.90 -0.60
CA PRO A 66 -6.07 -11.25 -0.39
C PRO A 66 -4.95 -12.27 -0.19
N PHE A 67 -3.85 -12.13 -0.93
CA PHE A 67 -2.69 -13.02 -0.80
C PHE A 67 -2.04 -12.87 0.57
N VAL A 68 -1.83 -11.64 1.04
CA VAL A 68 -1.29 -11.39 2.38
C VAL A 68 -2.20 -11.98 3.44
N LEU A 69 -3.52 -11.69 3.41
CA LEU A 69 -4.48 -12.17 4.39
C LEU A 69 -4.62 -13.69 4.42
N LEU A 70 -4.44 -14.39 3.29
CA LEU A 70 -4.63 -15.84 3.20
C LEU A 70 -3.34 -16.61 3.47
N PHE A 71 -2.20 -16.12 3.02
CA PHE A 71 -0.96 -16.89 3.00
C PHE A 71 0.05 -16.47 4.07
N LEU A 72 -0.08 -15.28 4.66
CA LEU A 72 0.90 -14.77 5.62
C LEU A 72 1.05 -15.70 6.84
N GLU A 73 -0.05 -16.22 7.40
CA GLU A 73 0.02 -17.20 8.51
C GLU A 73 0.88 -18.40 8.14
N LYS A 74 0.61 -18.99 6.96
CA LYS A 74 1.37 -20.14 6.48
C LYS A 74 2.85 -19.83 6.23
N ILE A 75 3.11 -18.61 5.76
CA ILE A 75 4.48 -18.12 5.55
C ILE A 75 5.17 -17.93 6.90
N LEU A 76 4.51 -17.35 7.88
CA LEU A 76 5.05 -17.17 9.23
C LEU A 76 5.30 -18.52 9.91
N ASP A 77 4.39 -19.49 9.82
CA ASP A 77 4.54 -20.84 10.33
C ASP A 77 5.71 -21.59 9.68
N LEU A 78 5.87 -21.41 8.35
CA LEU A 78 6.99 -21.99 7.61
C LEU A 78 8.33 -21.38 8.05
N PHE A 79 8.32 -20.12 8.30
CA PHE A 79 9.46 -19.36 8.76
C PHE A 79 9.83 -19.66 10.21
N GLU A 80 8.88 -19.96 11.08
CA GLU A 80 9.12 -20.36 12.46
C GLU A 80 9.92 -21.68 12.55
N LYS A 81 9.73 -22.57 11.57
CA LYS A 81 10.52 -23.82 11.42
C LYS A 81 11.97 -23.56 11.00
N TRP A 82 12.26 -22.46 10.35
CA TRP A 82 13.61 -22.11 9.90
C TRP A 82 14.18 -21.05 10.85
N LYS A 83 15.11 -21.41 11.72
CA LYS A 83 15.72 -20.59 12.79
C LYS A 83 16.14 -19.14 12.46
N ILE A 84 16.02 -18.73 11.21
CA ILE A 84 16.37 -17.39 10.68
C ILE A 84 15.34 -16.32 11.11
N THR A 85 14.16 -16.73 11.53
CA THR A 85 12.97 -15.87 11.63
C THR A 85 12.67 -15.30 12.98
N LYS A 86 13.28 -15.74 14.06
CA LYS A 86 13.01 -15.14 15.39
C LYS A 86 13.21 -13.62 15.38
N LYS A 87 14.22 -13.11 14.66
CA LYS A 87 14.48 -11.66 14.58
C LYS A 87 13.41 -10.91 13.77
N VAL A 88 12.92 -11.53 12.68
CA VAL A 88 11.89 -10.92 11.82
C VAL A 88 10.53 -10.95 12.51
N VAL A 89 10.18 -12.09 13.13
CA VAL A 89 8.92 -12.22 13.90
C VAL A 89 8.92 -11.23 15.07
N VAL A 90 9.98 -11.18 15.88
CA VAL A 90 10.11 -10.22 16.99
C VAL A 90 10.07 -8.76 16.52
N TRP A 91 10.66 -8.46 15.36
CA TRP A 91 10.58 -7.12 14.79
C TRP A 91 9.17 -6.77 14.31
N LEU A 92 8.47 -7.72 13.68
CA LEU A 92 7.08 -7.59 13.28
C LEU A 92 6.15 -7.45 14.50
N GLU A 93 6.34 -8.28 15.53
CA GLU A 93 5.59 -8.21 16.79
C GLU A 93 5.73 -6.84 17.45
N LYS A 94 6.95 -6.32 17.59
CA LYS A 94 7.18 -4.96 18.12
C LYS A 94 6.51 -3.88 17.28
N LYS A 95 6.49 -4.03 15.95
CA LYS A 95 5.83 -3.09 15.06
C LYS A 95 4.31 -3.15 15.19
N VAL A 96 3.77 -4.35 15.45
CA VAL A 96 2.35 -4.61 15.70
C VAL A 96 1.94 -4.07 17.06
N ASP A 97 2.70 -4.36 18.13
CA ASP A 97 2.39 -3.95 19.49
C ASP A 97 2.23 -2.43 19.62
N ASN A 98 3.08 -1.67 18.94
CA ASN A 98 2.97 -0.21 18.90
C ASN A 98 1.69 0.32 18.22
N LYS A 99 1.02 -0.51 17.44
CA LYS A 99 -0.20 -0.16 16.68
C LYS A 99 -1.45 -0.89 17.19
N ARG A 100 -1.24 -1.91 18.01
CA ARG A 100 -2.27 -2.78 18.57
C ARG A 100 -3.32 -2.01 19.35
N GLU A 101 -2.88 -1.06 20.20
CA GLU A 101 -3.77 -0.26 21.04
C GLU A 101 -4.83 0.51 20.23
N GLN A 102 -4.46 1.02 19.06
CA GLN A 102 -5.40 1.72 18.18
C GLN A 102 -6.44 0.78 17.56
N ILE A 103 -6.01 -0.44 17.18
CA ILE A 103 -6.89 -1.43 16.57
C ILE A 103 -7.75 -2.11 17.63
N ASP A 104 -7.20 -2.42 18.81
CA ASP A 104 -7.96 -3.01 19.93
C ASP A 104 -9.09 -2.08 20.40
N LYS A 105 -8.86 -0.76 20.40
CA LYS A 105 -9.86 0.23 20.80
C LYS A 105 -10.99 0.41 19.78
N TYR A 106 -10.69 0.36 18.47
CA TYR A 106 -11.62 0.68 17.39
C TYR A 106 -11.96 -0.52 16.49
N GLY A 107 -11.35 -1.68 16.71
CA GLY A 107 -11.58 -2.90 15.93
C GLY A 107 -11.35 -2.70 14.42
N TYR A 108 -12.30 -3.15 13.61
CA TYR A 108 -12.20 -3.03 12.16
C TYR A 108 -12.22 -1.58 11.67
N LEU A 109 -12.90 -0.67 12.37
CA LEU A 109 -12.86 0.76 12.05
C LEU A 109 -11.46 1.32 12.26
N GLY A 110 -10.78 0.90 13.34
CA GLY A 110 -9.37 1.23 13.57
C GLY A 110 -8.47 0.78 12.44
N LEU A 111 -8.72 -0.42 11.90
CA LEU A 111 -8.01 -0.95 10.74
C LEU A 111 -8.24 -0.10 9.48
N ALA A 112 -9.49 0.30 9.20
CA ALA A 112 -9.81 1.18 8.08
C ALA A 112 -9.14 2.55 8.21
N LEU A 113 -9.19 3.16 9.37
CA LEU A 113 -8.53 4.45 9.65
C LEU A 113 -7.00 4.33 9.54
N PHE A 114 -6.42 3.25 10.07
CA PHE A 114 -4.99 2.97 9.98
C PHE A 114 -4.51 2.88 8.52
N VAL A 115 -5.29 2.24 7.65
CA VAL A 115 -4.98 2.15 6.22
C VAL A 115 -5.28 3.47 5.51
N GLY A 116 -6.38 4.14 5.87
CA GLY A 116 -6.89 5.32 5.17
C GLY A 116 -6.12 6.61 5.42
N ILE A 117 -5.56 6.77 6.63
CA ILE A 117 -4.79 7.97 6.97
C ILE A 117 -3.37 7.82 6.39
N PRO A 118 -2.91 8.74 5.51
CA PRO A 118 -1.62 8.59 4.84
C PRO A 118 -0.44 8.99 5.73
N LEU A 119 -0.11 8.13 6.71
CA LEU A 119 1.05 8.28 7.59
C LEU A 119 2.18 7.31 7.17
N PRO A 120 3.44 7.64 7.43
CA PRO A 120 4.55 6.73 7.20
C PRO A 120 4.38 5.40 7.93
N GLY A 121 4.50 4.29 7.21
CA GLY A 121 4.39 2.94 7.78
C GLY A 121 2.96 2.47 8.08
N THR A 122 1.94 3.19 7.62
CA THR A 122 0.55 2.70 7.55
C THR A 122 0.25 2.30 6.11
N GLY A 123 -0.86 1.63 5.84
CA GLY A 123 -1.33 1.28 4.50
C GLY A 123 -1.86 -0.14 4.40
N ALA A 124 -2.19 -0.56 3.18
CA ALA A 124 -2.88 -1.83 2.93
C ALA A 124 -2.03 -3.06 3.28
N TRP A 125 -0.74 -3.04 2.94
CA TRP A 125 0.18 -4.12 3.29
C TRP A 125 0.36 -4.26 4.81
N THR A 126 0.67 -3.15 5.49
CA THR A 126 0.86 -3.15 6.94
C THR A 126 -0.46 -3.44 7.67
N GLY A 127 -1.59 -2.92 7.17
CA GLY A 127 -2.92 -3.21 7.71
C GLY A 127 -3.30 -4.68 7.57
N SER A 128 -2.96 -5.32 6.44
CA SER A 128 -3.17 -6.75 6.23
C SER A 128 -2.31 -7.60 7.19
N LEU A 129 -1.04 -7.21 7.36
CA LEU A 129 -0.14 -7.83 8.31
C LEU A 129 -0.69 -7.75 9.74
N LEU A 130 -1.11 -6.55 10.18
CA LEU A 130 -1.74 -6.32 11.49
C LEU A 130 -2.99 -7.17 11.68
N ALA A 131 -3.87 -7.21 10.68
CA ALA A 131 -5.10 -7.99 10.75
C ALA A 131 -4.82 -9.50 10.95
N VAL A 132 -3.81 -10.05 10.28
CA VAL A 132 -3.41 -11.45 10.43
C VAL A 132 -2.80 -11.69 11.81
N MET A 133 -1.86 -10.86 12.25
CA MET A 133 -1.18 -11.03 13.53
C MET A 133 -2.12 -10.84 14.74
N LEU A 134 -3.18 -10.05 14.59
CA LEU A 134 -4.23 -9.88 15.61
C LEU A 134 -5.34 -10.94 15.52
N GLY A 135 -5.22 -11.93 14.64
CA GLY A 135 -6.21 -13.00 14.46
C GLY A 135 -7.58 -12.50 13.99
N MET A 136 -7.63 -11.36 13.29
CA MET A 136 -8.89 -10.77 12.81
C MET A 136 -9.50 -11.61 11.69
N ASN A 137 -10.83 -11.58 11.57
CA ASN A 137 -11.51 -12.30 10.49
C ASN A 137 -11.10 -11.76 9.11
N LYS A 138 -10.51 -12.61 8.27
CA LYS A 138 -9.91 -12.25 6.98
C LYS A 138 -10.87 -11.54 6.03
N LYS A 139 -12.14 -12.00 5.94
CA LYS A 139 -13.14 -11.39 5.06
C LYS A 139 -13.53 -9.98 5.53
N LYS A 140 -13.75 -9.82 6.84
CA LYS A 140 -14.05 -8.49 7.41
C LYS A 140 -12.85 -7.58 7.28
N SER A 141 -11.64 -8.06 7.57
CA SER A 141 -10.41 -7.29 7.42
C SER A 141 -10.21 -6.80 5.98
N PHE A 142 -10.42 -7.67 4.98
CA PHE A 142 -10.37 -7.27 3.58
C PHE A 142 -11.33 -6.11 3.27
N LEU A 143 -12.58 -6.19 3.73
CA LEU A 143 -13.56 -5.14 3.50
C LEU A 143 -13.14 -3.79 4.13
N PHE A 144 -12.68 -3.81 5.37
CA PHE A 144 -12.28 -2.59 6.07
C PHE A 144 -10.94 -2.03 5.56
N ILE A 145 -10.02 -2.88 5.11
CA ILE A 145 -8.81 -2.44 4.41
C ILE A 145 -9.18 -1.78 3.07
N LEU A 146 -10.13 -2.36 2.32
CA LEU A 146 -10.61 -1.76 1.07
C LEU A 146 -11.21 -0.37 1.30
N ILE A 147 -12.03 -0.21 2.35
CA ILE A 147 -12.56 1.10 2.76
C ILE A 147 -11.41 2.07 3.06
N GLY A 148 -10.40 1.62 3.80
CA GLY A 148 -9.20 2.41 4.08
C GLY A 148 -8.43 2.80 2.82
N VAL A 149 -8.25 1.88 1.87
CA VAL A 149 -7.60 2.17 0.58
C VAL A 149 -8.37 3.24 -0.21
N LEU A 150 -9.71 3.16 -0.24
CA LEU A 150 -10.53 4.17 -0.90
C LEU A 150 -10.43 5.55 -0.21
N MET A 151 -10.41 5.58 1.11
CA MET A 151 -10.15 6.81 1.88
C MET A 151 -8.77 7.38 1.56
N ALA A 152 -7.73 6.55 1.56
CA ALA A 152 -6.37 6.96 1.20
C ALA A 152 -6.29 7.47 -0.24
N ALA A 153 -7.02 6.84 -1.18
CA ALA A 153 -7.10 7.27 -2.56
C ALA A 153 -7.66 8.69 -2.68
N ILE A 154 -8.76 8.99 -1.98
CA ILE A 154 -9.36 10.32 -1.97
C ILE A 154 -8.38 11.36 -1.40
N ILE A 155 -7.82 11.10 -0.22
CA ILE A 155 -6.89 12.02 0.45
C ILE A 155 -5.64 12.26 -0.43
N MET A 156 -5.01 11.20 -0.92
CA MET A 156 -3.81 11.31 -1.74
C MET A 156 -4.08 11.95 -3.09
N SER A 157 -5.26 11.77 -3.64
CA SER A 157 -5.67 12.44 -4.88
C SER A 157 -5.74 13.94 -4.71
N ILE A 158 -6.35 14.41 -3.62
CA ILE A 158 -6.41 15.83 -3.29
C ILE A 158 -4.99 16.40 -3.11
N LEU A 159 -4.12 15.67 -2.42
CA LEU A 159 -2.73 16.08 -2.21
C LEU A 159 -1.91 16.08 -3.50
N SER A 160 -2.02 15.03 -4.32
CA SER A 160 -1.17 14.85 -5.49
C SER A 160 -1.60 15.71 -6.68
N TYR A 161 -2.90 15.83 -6.92
CA TYR A 161 -3.45 16.59 -8.06
C TYR A 161 -3.94 17.99 -7.67
N GLY A 162 -4.38 18.20 -6.42
CA GLY A 162 -4.82 19.51 -5.94
C GLY A 162 -3.65 20.43 -5.61
N ILE A 163 -2.69 19.96 -4.82
CA ILE A 163 -1.56 20.79 -4.37
C ILE A 163 -0.42 20.79 -5.39
N LEU A 164 0.04 19.61 -5.83
CA LEU A 164 1.13 19.52 -6.82
C LEU A 164 0.68 20.05 -8.20
N GLY A 165 -0.55 19.75 -8.62
CA GLY A 165 -1.07 20.25 -9.90
C GLY A 165 -1.29 21.77 -9.98
N SER A 166 -1.27 22.47 -8.83
CA SER A 166 -1.32 23.95 -8.78
C SER A 166 0.09 24.58 -8.74
N ILE A 167 1.14 23.78 -8.55
CA ILE A 167 2.55 24.24 -8.43
C ILE A 167 3.34 23.94 -9.71
N LEU A 168 2.92 22.91 -10.47
CA LEU A 168 3.51 22.52 -11.76
C LEU A 168 2.71 23.07 -12.93
#